data_833217770efa5ac394ad9fd4a10ae816
#
_entry.id   833217770efa5ac394ad9fd4a10ae816
#
_cell.length_a   1.000
_cell.length_b   1.000
_cell.length_c   1.000
_cell.angle_alpha   90.00
_cell.angle_beta   90.00
_cell.angle_gamma   90.00
#
_symmetry.space_group_name_H-M   'P 1'
#
loop_
_entity.id
_entity.type
_entity.pdbx_description
1 polymer ?
#
loop_
_entity_poly.entity_id
_entity_poly.type
_entity_poly.pdbx_seq_one_letter_code
_entity_poly.pdbx_strand_id
1 'polypeptide(L)'
;LMPSDLSGVSVYDRASERFTFHPGPVFSQVLLADEINRASPKTQSALLEAMEEKQVSVEGQTRPLPSPFFVIATQNPLEQLGTYALPESQLDRFLMRISLGYPDRAAERALLAGQSRREMLETLPPVLSAADLAALQAAVDQVHVADPLLDYVQELIAATRSGQWFAQGLSPRAGIALMRAARAQALIEGRNYVAPDDVQAIFPQ
;
A
#
# COMPACT_ATOMS: atom_id res chain seq x y z
N LEU A 1 -16.66 7.23 -7.25
CA LEU A 1 -15.56 8.15 -6.92
C LEU A 1 -14.95 8.72 -8.20
N MET A 2 -14.81 10.04 -8.26
CA MET A 2 -14.14 10.76 -9.35
C MET A 2 -12.68 11.06 -8.93
N PRO A 3 -11.75 11.29 -9.87
CA PRO A 3 -10.38 11.68 -9.51
C PRO A 3 -10.31 12.95 -8.64
N SER A 4 -11.22 13.91 -8.85
CA SER A 4 -11.33 15.11 -8.02
C SER A 4 -11.70 14.85 -6.58
N ASP A 5 -12.45 13.77 -6.30
CA ASP A 5 -12.78 13.37 -4.92
C ASP A 5 -11.54 12.89 -4.17
N LEU A 6 -10.53 12.42 -4.91
CA LEU A 6 -9.26 11.95 -4.38
C LEU A 6 -8.27 13.11 -4.23
N SER A 7 -8.08 13.91 -5.26
CA SER A 7 -7.05 14.95 -5.34
C SER A 7 -7.47 16.30 -4.78
N GLY A 8 -8.78 16.53 -4.61
CA GLY A 8 -9.32 17.83 -4.22
C GLY A 8 -9.71 18.69 -5.40
N VAL A 9 -10.30 19.82 -5.09
CA VAL A 9 -10.87 20.78 -6.06
C VAL A 9 -10.61 22.22 -5.63
N SER A 10 -10.50 23.13 -6.59
CA SER A 10 -10.56 24.56 -6.31
C SER A 10 -12.00 25.05 -6.35
N VAL A 11 -12.41 25.74 -5.31
CA VAL A 11 -13.73 26.36 -5.19
C VAL A 11 -13.58 27.87 -5.27
N TYR A 12 -14.40 28.50 -6.10
CA TYR A 12 -14.44 29.97 -6.18
C TYR A 12 -15.15 30.52 -4.95
N ASP A 13 -14.40 31.29 -4.16
CA ASP A 13 -14.95 32.04 -3.04
C ASP A 13 -15.40 33.43 -3.50
N ARG A 14 -16.70 33.68 -3.43
CA ARG A 14 -17.30 34.96 -3.85
C ARG A 14 -16.92 36.12 -2.93
N ALA A 15 -16.61 35.85 -1.66
CA ALA A 15 -16.29 36.90 -0.70
C ALA A 15 -14.87 37.44 -0.91
N SER A 16 -13.93 36.55 -1.26
CA SER A 16 -12.53 36.92 -1.55
C SER A 16 -12.23 37.09 -3.03
N GLU A 17 -13.20 36.79 -3.92
CA GLU A 17 -13.05 36.78 -5.38
C GLU A 17 -11.87 35.94 -5.87
N ARG A 18 -11.59 34.82 -5.21
CA ARG A 18 -10.44 33.94 -5.48
C ARG A 18 -10.83 32.49 -5.49
N PHE A 19 -10.06 31.70 -6.26
CA PHE A 19 -10.12 30.25 -6.17
C PHE A 19 -9.30 29.78 -4.97
N THR A 20 -9.92 28.98 -4.09
CA THR A 20 -9.27 28.34 -2.95
C THR A 20 -9.24 26.85 -3.17
N PHE A 21 -8.05 26.26 -3.13
CA PHE A 21 -7.87 24.82 -3.27
C PHE A 21 -8.24 24.11 -1.96
N HIS A 22 -9.16 23.17 -2.05
CA HIS A 22 -9.52 22.25 -0.98
C HIS A 22 -8.85 20.90 -1.24
N PRO A 23 -7.81 20.53 -0.47
CA PRO A 23 -7.10 19.27 -0.67
C PRO A 23 -8.01 18.08 -0.40
N GLY A 24 -7.90 17.07 -1.27
CA GLY A 24 -8.61 15.79 -1.12
C GLY A 24 -7.88 14.81 -0.20
N PRO A 25 -8.45 13.61 0.01
CA PRO A 25 -7.90 12.61 0.93
C PRO A 25 -6.48 12.14 0.60
N VAL A 26 -6.03 12.29 -0.66
CA VAL A 26 -4.68 11.91 -1.08
C VAL A 26 -3.57 12.69 -0.33
N PHE A 27 -3.91 13.86 0.24
CA PHE A 27 -2.97 14.65 1.05
C PHE A 27 -2.88 14.20 2.51
N SER A 28 -3.46 13.05 2.86
CA SER A 28 -3.26 12.40 4.16
C SER A 28 -2.02 11.50 4.13
N GLN A 29 -1.33 11.33 5.26
CA GLN A 29 -0.18 10.42 5.35
C GLN A 29 -0.56 8.96 5.17
N VAL A 30 -1.75 8.57 5.62
CA VAL A 30 -2.31 7.22 5.42
C VAL A 30 -3.67 7.38 4.73
N LEU A 31 -3.83 6.72 3.60
CA LEU A 31 -5.06 6.72 2.81
C LEU A 31 -5.62 5.29 2.75
N LEU A 32 -6.85 5.10 3.22
CA LEU A 32 -7.62 3.88 2.99
C LEU A 32 -8.47 4.05 1.73
N ALA A 33 -8.13 3.31 0.68
CA ALA A 33 -8.89 3.20 -0.55
C ALA A 33 -9.77 1.95 -0.49
N ASP A 34 -10.89 2.05 0.22
CA ASP A 34 -11.80 0.94 0.41
C ASP A 34 -12.54 0.61 -0.89
N GLU A 35 -12.61 -0.69 -1.22
CA GLU A 35 -13.23 -1.21 -2.46
C GLU A 35 -12.71 -0.49 -3.73
N ILE A 36 -11.39 -0.40 -3.89
CA ILE A 36 -10.75 0.30 -5.03
C ILE A 36 -11.26 -0.20 -6.39
N ASN A 37 -11.66 -1.46 -6.49
CA ASN A 37 -12.25 -2.05 -7.69
C ASN A 37 -13.64 -1.46 -8.05
N ARG A 38 -14.30 -0.72 -7.17
CA ARG A 38 -15.53 0.05 -7.48
C ARG A 38 -15.24 1.46 -7.99
N ALA A 39 -14.04 1.96 -7.82
CA ALA A 39 -13.64 3.23 -8.39
C ALA A 39 -13.49 3.14 -9.91
N SER A 40 -13.78 4.24 -10.63
CA SER A 40 -13.56 4.28 -12.07
C SER A 40 -12.08 4.03 -12.42
N PRO A 41 -11.77 3.48 -13.61
CA PRO A 41 -10.39 3.27 -14.05
C PRO A 41 -9.54 4.54 -13.99
N LYS A 42 -10.17 5.70 -14.26
CA LYS A 42 -9.51 7.01 -14.18
C LYS A 42 -9.12 7.36 -12.74
N THR A 43 -9.97 7.05 -11.77
CA THR A 43 -9.68 7.28 -10.35
C THR A 43 -8.61 6.31 -9.85
N GLN A 44 -8.68 5.03 -10.26
CA GLN A 44 -7.65 4.03 -9.95
C GLN A 44 -6.28 4.49 -10.47
N SER A 45 -6.21 4.94 -11.74
CA SER A 45 -4.96 5.43 -12.34
C SER A 45 -4.41 6.64 -11.60
N ALA A 46 -5.26 7.60 -11.21
CA ALA A 46 -4.85 8.78 -10.46
C ALA A 46 -4.26 8.44 -9.08
N LEU A 47 -4.85 7.47 -8.38
CA LEU A 47 -4.31 6.99 -7.10
C LEU A 47 -2.95 6.31 -7.28
N LEU A 48 -2.84 5.43 -8.28
CA LEU A 48 -1.59 4.69 -8.54
C LEU A 48 -0.45 5.61 -9.00
N GLU A 49 -0.77 6.66 -9.77
CA GLU A 49 0.18 7.70 -10.13
C GLU A 49 0.65 8.47 -8.88
N ALA A 50 -0.27 8.88 -8.02
CA ALA A 50 0.05 9.55 -6.75
C ALA A 50 0.94 8.67 -5.86
N MET A 51 0.71 7.36 -5.81
CA MET A 51 1.54 6.40 -5.06
C MET A 51 2.97 6.33 -5.60
N GLU A 52 3.15 6.39 -6.91
CA GLU A 52 4.45 6.27 -7.58
C GLU A 52 5.22 7.59 -7.53
N GLU A 53 4.59 8.68 -7.97
CA GLU A 53 5.22 9.99 -8.12
C GLU A 53 5.34 10.77 -6.80
N LYS A 54 4.62 10.36 -5.74
CA LYS A 54 4.53 11.08 -4.45
C LYS A 54 4.09 12.54 -4.61
N GLN A 55 3.34 12.81 -5.65
CA GLN A 55 2.77 14.11 -5.97
C GLN A 55 1.52 13.96 -6.82
N VAL A 56 0.69 14.99 -6.85
CA VAL A 56 -0.47 15.08 -7.75
C VAL A 56 -0.48 16.41 -8.47
N SER A 57 -0.94 16.42 -9.72
CA SER A 57 -1.13 17.63 -10.51
C SER A 57 -2.62 17.98 -10.58
N VAL A 58 -2.98 19.11 -10.02
CA VAL A 58 -4.35 19.64 -10.02
C VAL A 58 -4.32 21.04 -10.61
N GLU A 59 -5.13 21.29 -11.65
CA GLU A 59 -5.26 22.60 -12.30
C GLU A 59 -3.92 23.19 -12.77
N GLY A 60 -3.03 22.34 -13.28
CA GLY A 60 -1.71 22.75 -13.76
C GLY A 60 -0.68 23.04 -12.65
N GLN A 61 -1.03 22.81 -11.39
CA GLN A 61 -0.11 22.91 -10.27
C GLN A 61 0.24 21.53 -9.72
N THR A 62 1.53 21.23 -9.64
CA THR A 62 2.03 20.01 -8.99
C THR A 62 2.16 20.25 -7.49
N ARG A 63 1.56 19.37 -6.70
CA ARG A 63 1.51 19.43 -5.25
C ARG A 63 2.13 18.15 -4.67
N PRO A 64 3.20 18.25 -3.86
CA PRO A 64 3.79 17.08 -3.22
C PRO A 64 2.82 16.47 -2.20
N LEU A 65 2.89 15.16 -2.05
CA LEU A 65 2.19 14.44 -1.00
C LEU A 65 2.99 14.48 0.32
N PRO A 66 2.32 14.27 1.46
CA PRO A 66 3.01 14.22 2.75
C PRO A 66 3.98 13.04 2.81
N SER A 67 5.01 13.15 3.64
CA SER A 67 5.94 12.05 3.94
C SER A 67 5.83 11.70 5.43
N PRO A 68 5.71 10.42 5.79
CA PRO A 68 5.48 9.26 4.90
C PRO A 68 4.10 9.29 4.25
N PHE A 69 3.97 8.72 3.05
CA PHE A 69 2.68 8.52 2.37
C PHE A 69 2.46 7.02 2.14
N PHE A 70 1.36 6.49 2.67
CA PHE A 70 1.04 5.07 2.60
C PHE A 70 -0.43 4.86 2.21
N VAL A 71 -0.67 3.92 1.30
CA VAL A 71 -2.01 3.57 0.81
C VAL A 71 -2.33 2.14 1.19
N ILE A 72 -3.48 1.95 1.81
CA ILE A 72 -4.11 0.64 2.02
C ILE A 72 -5.29 0.59 1.05
N ALA A 73 -5.27 -0.36 0.12
CA ALA A 73 -6.39 -0.58 -0.78
C ALA A 73 -7.06 -1.92 -0.46
N THR A 74 -8.39 -1.95 -0.47
CA THR A 74 -9.13 -3.19 -0.31
C THR A 74 -9.85 -3.56 -1.61
N GLN A 75 -10.06 -4.84 -1.81
CA GLN A 75 -10.91 -5.39 -2.86
C GLN A 75 -11.83 -6.43 -2.25
N ASN A 76 -13.11 -6.40 -2.63
CA ASN A 76 -14.02 -7.48 -2.31
C ASN A 76 -14.09 -8.46 -3.51
N PRO A 77 -13.52 -9.67 -3.40
CA PRO A 77 -13.45 -10.60 -4.52
C PRO A 77 -14.81 -11.19 -4.90
N LEU A 78 -15.79 -11.14 -4.00
CA LEU A 78 -17.12 -11.75 -4.21
C LEU A 78 -18.06 -10.88 -5.02
N GLU A 79 -17.84 -9.58 -5.09
CA GLU A 79 -18.68 -8.64 -5.81
C GLU A 79 -18.07 -8.30 -7.17
N GLN A 80 -18.63 -8.87 -8.25
CA GLN A 80 -18.18 -8.61 -9.63
C GLN A 80 -19.03 -7.58 -10.38
N LEU A 81 -20.30 -7.39 -9.95
CA LEU A 81 -21.20 -6.44 -10.61
C LEU A 81 -20.84 -5.00 -10.27
N GLY A 82 -20.62 -4.19 -11.31
CA GLY A 82 -20.28 -2.77 -11.13
C GLY A 82 -18.85 -2.50 -10.69
N THR A 83 -17.94 -3.47 -10.86
CA THR A 83 -16.52 -3.33 -10.52
C THR A 83 -15.64 -3.25 -11.77
N TYR A 84 -14.48 -2.64 -11.59
CA TYR A 84 -13.41 -2.54 -12.57
C TYR A 84 -12.17 -3.23 -11.98
N ALA A 85 -11.86 -4.42 -12.47
CA ALA A 85 -10.66 -5.15 -12.03
C ALA A 85 -9.40 -4.32 -12.31
N LEU A 86 -8.48 -4.26 -11.35
CA LEU A 86 -7.17 -3.68 -11.61
C LEU A 86 -6.34 -4.66 -12.45
N PRO A 87 -5.78 -4.20 -13.58
CA PRO A 87 -4.83 -5.00 -14.35
C PRO A 87 -3.59 -5.36 -13.52
N GLU A 88 -2.93 -6.47 -13.85
CA GLU A 88 -1.71 -6.93 -13.18
C GLU A 88 -0.62 -5.83 -13.10
N SER A 89 -0.44 -5.06 -14.17
CA SER A 89 0.52 -3.94 -14.20
C SER A 89 0.19 -2.81 -13.21
N GLN A 90 -1.06 -2.73 -12.75
CA GLN A 90 -1.49 -1.80 -11.72
C GLN A 90 -1.37 -2.41 -10.32
N LEU A 91 -1.66 -3.70 -10.17
CA LEU A 91 -1.44 -4.43 -8.92
C LEU A 91 0.05 -4.46 -8.54
N ASP A 92 0.93 -4.56 -9.52
CA ASP A 92 2.39 -4.52 -9.36
C ASP A 92 2.94 -3.21 -8.73
N ARG A 93 2.10 -2.18 -8.59
CA ARG A 93 2.46 -0.92 -7.89
C ARG A 93 2.26 -0.99 -6.37
N PHE A 94 1.58 -2.00 -5.88
CA PHE A 94 1.46 -2.26 -4.45
C PHE A 94 2.66 -3.04 -3.93
N LEU A 95 3.05 -2.75 -2.69
CA LEU A 95 4.18 -3.40 -2.05
C LEU A 95 3.95 -4.90 -1.84
N MET A 96 2.74 -5.26 -1.39
CA MET A 96 2.33 -6.63 -1.12
C MET A 96 0.80 -6.76 -1.18
N ARG A 97 0.34 -7.99 -1.32
CA ARG A 97 -1.07 -8.37 -1.27
C ARG A 97 -1.27 -9.34 -0.11
N ILE A 98 -2.21 -9.02 0.77
CA ILE A 98 -2.57 -9.88 1.89
C ILE A 98 -4.03 -10.31 1.79
N SER A 99 -4.34 -11.50 2.31
CA SER A 99 -5.70 -12.00 2.44
C SER A 99 -6.01 -12.22 3.92
N LEU A 100 -7.10 -11.61 4.40
CA LEU A 100 -7.49 -11.70 5.81
C LEU A 100 -8.25 -12.99 6.12
N GLY A 101 -8.93 -13.59 5.12
CA GLY A 101 -9.82 -14.72 5.35
C GLY A 101 -11.01 -14.37 6.26
N TYR A 102 -11.64 -15.40 6.81
CA TYR A 102 -12.68 -15.25 7.83
C TYR A 102 -12.05 -15.20 9.23
N PRO A 103 -12.71 -14.50 10.19
CA PRO A 103 -12.26 -14.51 11.58
C PRO A 103 -12.35 -15.94 12.16
N ASP A 104 -11.49 -16.25 13.10
CA ASP A 104 -11.63 -17.48 13.87
C ASP A 104 -12.88 -17.46 14.75
N ARG A 105 -13.25 -18.62 15.30
CA ARG A 105 -14.46 -18.78 16.12
C ARG A 105 -14.51 -17.85 17.33
N ALA A 106 -13.38 -17.55 17.95
CA ALA A 106 -13.30 -16.69 19.11
C ALA A 106 -13.50 -15.21 18.73
N ALA A 107 -12.86 -14.77 17.66
CA ALA A 107 -13.00 -13.43 17.12
C ALA A 107 -14.43 -13.21 16.56
N GLU A 108 -15.01 -14.19 15.86
CA GLU A 108 -16.40 -14.12 15.39
C GLU A 108 -17.39 -14.01 16.55
N ARG A 109 -17.20 -14.80 17.62
CA ARG A 109 -18.03 -14.70 18.83
C ARG A 109 -17.93 -13.33 19.50
N ALA A 110 -16.74 -12.73 19.54
CA ALA A 110 -16.54 -11.39 20.10
C ALA A 110 -17.26 -10.32 19.26
N LEU A 111 -17.26 -10.46 17.94
CA LEU A 111 -18.03 -9.59 17.03
C LEU A 111 -19.54 -9.72 17.29
N LEU A 112 -20.04 -10.94 17.41
CA LEU A 112 -21.47 -11.21 17.70
C LEU A 112 -21.90 -10.71 19.08
N ALA A 113 -20.96 -10.64 20.03
CA ALA A 113 -21.21 -10.06 21.37
C ALA A 113 -21.28 -8.52 21.37
N GLY A 114 -21.13 -7.86 20.21
CA GLY A 114 -21.35 -6.42 20.06
C GLY A 114 -20.19 -5.54 20.55
N GLN A 115 -18.97 -6.07 20.65
CA GLN A 115 -17.79 -5.25 20.97
C GLN A 115 -17.49 -4.30 19.82
N SER A 116 -17.74 -3.00 20.03
CA SER A 116 -17.43 -1.96 19.05
C SER A 116 -15.92 -1.74 18.93
N ARG A 117 -15.33 -2.27 17.87
CA ARG A 117 -13.90 -2.04 17.57
C ARG A 117 -13.60 -0.57 17.24
N ARG A 118 -14.60 0.17 16.79
CA ARG A 118 -14.47 1.61 16.52
C ARG A 118 -14.20 2.39 17.80
N GLU A 119 -14.94 2.09 18.88
CA GLU A 119 -14.72 2.69 20.19
C GLU A 119 -13.35 2.32 20.77
N MET A 120 -12.88 1.08 20.52
CA MET A 120 -11.55 0.66 20.93
C MET A 120 -10.46 1.46 20.21
N LEU A 121 -10.61 1.76 18.90
CA LEU A 121 -9.65 2.55 18.13
C LEU A 121 -9.50 3.98 18.67
N GLU A 122 -10.61 4.59 19.14
CA GLU A 122 -10.59 5.94 19.70
C GLU A 122 -9.79 6.04 21.01
N THR A 123 -9.64 4.91 21.70
CA THR A 123 -8.92 4.83 22.99
C THR A 123 -7.47 4.38 22.87
N LEU A 124 -7.01 3.96 21.67
CA LEU A 124 -5.65 3.50 21.46
C LEU A 124 -4.67 4.69 21.48
N PRO A 125 -3.65 4.67 22.35
CA PRO A 125 -2.61 5.67 22.32
C PRO A 125 -1.73 5.50 21.08
N PRO A 126 -1.15 6.59 20.52
CA PRO A 126 -0.17 6.46 19.45
C PRO A 126 1.07 5.72 19.97
N VAL A 127 1.55 4.73 19.22
CA VAL A 127 2.73 3.91 19.57
C VAL A 127 4.01 4.49 18.96
N LEU A 128 3.90 5.11 17.77
CA LEU A 128 5.01 5.71 17.05
C LEU A 128 4.61 7.09 16.53
N SER A 129 5.55 8.00 16.52
CA SER A 129 5.39 9.27 15.80
C SER A 129 5.71 9.11 14.32
N ALA A 130 5.31 10.07 13.48
CA ALA A 130 5.70 10.10 12.07
C ALA A 130 7.24 10.18 11.89
N ALA A 131 7.94 10.83 12.81
CA ALA A 131 9.40 10.91 12.81
C ALA A 131 10.04 9.56 13.14
N ASP A 132 9.50 8.81 14.11
CA ASP A 132 9.97 7.45 14.44
C ASP A 132 9.75 6.52 13.25
N LEU A 133 8.60 6.59 12.58
CA LEU A 133 8.31 5.80 11.40
C LEU A 133 9.30 6.12 10.25
N ALA A 134 9.59 7.39 10.01
CA ALA A 134 10.58 7.79 9.00
C ALA A 134 11.99 7.28 9.33
N ALA A 135 12.38 7.32 10.62
CA ALA A 135 13.65 6.77 11.08
C ALA A 135 13.73 5.23 10.88
N LEU A 136 12.64 4.51 11.17
CA LEU A 136 12.55 3.07 10.92
C LEU A 136 12.64 2.76 9.42
N GLN A 137 11.96 3.52 8.57
CA GLN A 137 12.05 3.36 7.12
C GLN A 137 13.49 3.56 6.61
N ALA A 138 14.20 4.57 7.12
CA ALA A 138 15.61 4.78 6.79
C ALA A 138 16.50 3.64 7.31
N ALA A 139 16.20 3.07 8.47
CA ALA A 139 16.91 1.93 9.03
C ALA A 139 16.74 0.65 8.19
N VAL A 140 15.56 0.44 7.57
CA VAL A 140 15.32 -0.68 6.65
C VAL A 140 16.30 -0.65 5.48
N ASP A 141 16.61 0.51 4.93
CA ASP A 141 17.53 0.66 3.80
C ASP A 141 18.99 0.32 4.18
N GLN A 142 19.33 0.32 5.48
CA GLN A 142 20.66 -0.02 6.01
C GLN A 142 20.81 -1.51 6.32
N VAL A 143 19.73 -2.31 6.28
CA VAL A 143 19.80 -3.76 6.54
C VAL A 143 20.62 -4.41 5.43
N HIS A 144 21.67 -5.14 5.82
CA HIS A 144 22.60 -5.76 4.89
C HIS A 144 21.97 -6.91 4.11
N VAL A 145 22.30 -7.00 2.83
CA VAL A 145 21.92 -8.11 1.95
C VAL A 145 23.21 -8.66 1.32
N ALA A 146 23.52 -9.91 1.60
CA ALA A 146 24.70 -10.57 1.04
C ALA A 146 24.47 -10.99 -0.42
N ASP A 147 25.51 -10.98 -1.27
CA ASP A 147 25.42 -11.36 -2.68
C ASP A 147 24.79 -12.76 -2.89
N PRO A 148 25.12 -13.82 -2.11
CA PRO A 148 24.48 -15.11 -2.29
C PRO A 148 22.95 -15.09 -2.05
N LEU A 149 22.45 -14.16 -1.24
CA LEU A 149 21.01 -14.00 -1.03
C LEU A 149 20.38 -13.29 -2.25
N LEU A 150 21.06 -12.35 -2.87
CA LEU A 150 20.59 -11.74 -4.11
C LEU A 150 20.51 -12.78 -5.25
N ASP A 151 21.51 -13.65 -5.36
CA ASP A 151 21.51 -14.76 -6.32
C ASP A 151 20.32 -15.71 -6.06
N TYR A 152 20.08 -16.07 -4.80
CA TYR A 152 18.93 -16.88 -4.41
C TYR A 152 17.59 -16.23 -4.80
N VAL A 153 17.40 -14.94 -4.53
CA VAL A 153 16.18 -14.22 -4.91
C VAL A 153 16.04 -14.12 -6.42
N GLN A 154 17.14 -13.92 -7.14
CA GLN A 154 17.15 -13.90 -8.61
C GLN A 154 16.68 -15.23 -9.19
N GLU A 155 17.17 -16.36 -8.65
CA GLU A 155 16.73 -17.70 -9.06
C GLU A 155 15.23 -17.94 -8.73
N LEU A 156 14.75 -17.49 -7.58
CA LEU A 156 13.31 -17.55 -7.27
C LEU A 156 12.48 -16.78 -8.30
N ILE A 157 12.87 -15.55 -8.62
CA ILE A 157 12.18 -14.72 -9.62
C ILE A 157 12.24 -15.40 -11.00
N ALA A 158 13.39 -15.94 -11.40
CA ALA A 158 13.55 -16.67 -12.65
C ALA A 158 12.63 -17.90 -12.71
N ALA A 159 12.53 -18.66 -11.62
CA ALA A 159 11.63 -19.81 -11.52
C ALA A 159 10.16 -19.40 -11.71
N THR A 160 9.71 -18.24 -11.19
CA THR A 160 8.34 -17.76 -11.45
C THR A 160 8.08 -17.48 -12.92
N ARG A 161 9.11 -17.08 -13.68
CA ARG A 161 9.01 -16.72 -15.10
C ARG A 161 9.12 -17.91 -16.05
N SER A 162 9.44 -19.09 -15.54
CA SER A 162 9.63 -20.30 -16.36
C SER A 162 8.35 -20.79 -17.04
N GLY A 163 7.18 -20.31 -16.64
CA GLY A 163 5.87 -20.78 -17.12
C GLY A 163 5.48 -22.17 -16.60
N GLN A 164 6.32 -22.79 -15.77
CA GLN A 164 6.08 -24.13 -15.25
C GLN A 164 5.12 -24.15 -14.06
N TRP A 165 5.21 -23.12 -13.18
CA TRP A 165 4.50 -23.08 -11.91
C TRP A 165 3.51 -21.93 -11.81
N PHE A 166 3.74 -20.87 -12.57
CA PHE A 166 2.95 -19.65 -12.53
C PHE A 166 2.53 -19.24 -13.94
N ALA A 167 1.29 -18.75 -14.09
CA ALA A 167 0.80 -18.21 -15.36
C ALA A 167 1.53 -16.91 -15.74
N GLN A 168 1.93 -16.13 -14.74
CA GLN A 168 2.73 -14.91 -14.91
C GLN A 168 3.87 -14.92 -13.88
N GLY A 169 5.06 -14.53 -14.32
CA GLY A 169 6.22 -14.40 -13.46
C GLY A 169 6.29 -13.02 -12.80
N LEU A 170 7.01 -12.95 -11.69
CA LEU A 170 7.23 -11.70 -10.98
C LEU A 170 7.96 -10.67 -11.84
N SER A 171 7.53 -9.41 -11.76
CA SER A 171 8.19 -8.27 -12.40
C SER A 171 9.49 -7.90 -11.66
N PRO A 172 10.39 -7.10 -12.27
CA PRO A 172 11.50 -6.52 -11.53
C PRO A 172 11.06 -5.64 -10.35
N ARG A 173 9.91 -4.95 -10.48
CA ARG A 173 9.33 -4.14 -9.41
C ARG A 173 8.91 -5.01 -8.22
N ALA A 174 8.24 -6.14 -8.46
CA ALA A 174 7.90 -7.11 -7.43
C ALA A 174 9.15 -7.66 -6.72
N GLY A 175 10.24 -7.90 -7.46
CA GLY A 175 11.52 -8.30 -6.86
C GLY A 175 12.10 -7.23 -5.92
N ILE A 176 12.03 -5.95 -6.29
CA ILE A 176 12.44 -4.84 -5.43
C ILE A 176 11.54 -4.75 -4.19
N ALA A 177 10.22 -4.89 -4.37
CA ALA A 177 9.25 -4.90 -3.27
C ALA A 177 9.52 -6.04 -2.29
N LEU A 178 9.76 -7.25 -2.79
CA LEU A 178 10.14 -8.43 -2.00
C LEU A 178 11.38 -8.15 -1.14
N MET A 179 12.44 -7.60 -1.74
CA MET A 179 13.67 -7.29 -1.00
C MET A 179 13.48 -6.20 0.06
N ARG A 180 12.66 -5.17 -0.21
CA ARG A 180 12.34 -4.14 0.79
C ARG A 180 11.54 -4.74 1.95
N ALA A 181 10.54 -5.57 1.66
CA ALA A 181 9.75 -6.23 2.69
C ALA A 181 10.58 -7.22 3.52
N ALA A 182 11.50 -7.99 2.89
CA ALA A 182 12.40 -8.89 3.59
C ALA A 182 13.39 -8.14 4.52
N ARG A 183 13.90 -6.97 4.09
CA ARG A 183 14.70 -6.10 4.97
C ARG A 183 13.90 -5.58 6.17
N ALA A 184 12.64 -5.18 5.93
CA ALA A 184 11.76 -4.74 7.00
C ALA A 184 11.47 -5.87 7.99
N GLN A 185 11.24 -7.09 7.50
CA GLN A 185 11.05 -8.29 8.33
C GLN A 185 12.28 -8.56 9.20
N ALA A 186 13.47 -8.55 8.63
CA ALA A 186 14.72 -8.72 9.37
C ALA A 186 14.89 -7.66 10.48
N LEU A 187 14.58 -6.40 10.17
CA LEU A 187 14.66 -5.31 11.14
C LEU A 187 13.65 -5.48 12.29
N ILE A 188 12.41 -5.88 11.98
CA ILE A 188 11.36 -6.14 12.98
C ILE A 188 11.81 -7.26 13.94
N GLU A 189 12.53 -8.26 13.44
CA GLU A 189 13.11 -9.32 14.24
C GLU A 189 14.45 -8.95 14.92
N GLY A 190 14.84 -7.68 14.87
CA GLY A 190 16.04 -7.16 15.55
C GLY A 190 17.36 -7.52 14.87
N ARG A 191 17.33 -7.89 13.57
CA ARG A 191 18.53 -8.22 12.80
C ARG A 191 18.91 -7.08 11.86
N ASN A 192 20.19 -6.93 11.60
CA ASN A 192 20.76 -5.96 10.66
C ASN A 192 21.18 -6.60 9.32
N TYR A 193 20.75 -7.84 9.06
CA TYR A 193 20.96 -8.57 7.82
C TYR A 193 19.72 -9.39 7.46
N VAL A 194 19.51 -9.61 6.16
CA VAL A 194 18.41 -10.44 5.63
C VAL A 194 18.86 -11.90 5.55
N ALA A 195 18.03 -12.80 6.09
CA ALA A 195 18.18 -14.24 5.95
C ALA A 195 17.24 -14.80 4.87
N PRO A 196 17.50 -16.00 4.32
CA PRO A 196 16.56 -16.67 3.40
C PRO A 196 15.15 -16.83 3.97
N ASP A 197 15.03 -17.05 5.26
CA ASP A 197 13.74 -17.20 5.95
C ASP A 197 12.88 -15.93 5.86
N ASP A 198 13.49 -14.73 5.86
CA ASP A 198 12.77 -13.47 5.67
C ASP A 198 12.15 -13.38 4.28
N VAL A 199 12.90 -13.81 3.27
CA VAL A 199 12.42 -13.86 1.89
C VAL A 199 11.26 -14.86 1.78
N GLN A 200 11.41 -16.05 2.38
CA GLN A 200 10.39 -17.10 2.35
C GLN A 200 9.12 -16.69 3.09
N ALA A 201 9.22 -15.93 4.19
CA ALA A 201 8.07 -15.43 4.94
C ALA A 201 7.25 -14.41 4.14
N ILE A 202 7.91 -13.59 3.31
CA ILE A 202 7.27 -12.53 2.51
C ILE A 202 6.82 -13.03 1.14
N PHE A 203 7.51 -13.97 0.55
CA PHE A 203 7.28 -14.42 -0.85
C PHE A 203 5.83 -14.82 -1.19
N PRO A 204 5.01 -15.38 -0.28
CA PRO A 204 3.61 -15.71 -0.54
C PRO A 204 2.67 -14.50 -0.60
N GLN A 205 3.11 -13.31 -0.19
CA GLN A 205 2.31 -12.08 -0.10
C GLN A 205 2.44 -11.23 -1.36
#